data_09fddb174aadb69ec5acfe0d7feac7b3
#
_entry.id   09fddb174aadb69ec5acfe0d7feac7b3
#
_cell.length_a   1.000
_cell.length_b   1.000
_cell.length_c   1.000
_cell.angle_alpha   90.00
_cell.angle_beta   90.00
_cell.angle_gamma   90.00
#
_symmetry.space_group_name_H-M   'P 1'
#
loop_
_entity.id
_entity.type
_entity.pdbx_description
1 polymer ?
#
loop_
_entity_poly.entity_id
_entity_poly.type
_entity_poly.pdbx_seq_one_letter_code
_entity_poly.pdbx_strand_id
1 'polypeptide(L)' 'MEFNDWKKTLLDRAVIHMQENPFIRYGQSVSILTYPMDTNVYNQLIGTQYDCFYINDNVDKYLEKFFELMSKSEK' A
#
# COMPACT_ATOMS: atom_id res chain seq x y z
N MET A 1 -11.13 12.22 0.28
CA MET A 1 -11.20 11.00 1.11
C MET A 1 -10.18 11.10 2.24
N GLU A 2 -10.58 10.79 3.45
CA GLU A 2 -9.67 10.83 4.58
C GLU A 2 -8.78 9.59 4.60
N PHE A 3 -7.58 9.75 5.18
CA PHE A 3 -6.59 8.68 5.22
C PHE A 3 -7.13 7.40 5.87
N ASN A 4 -7.80 7.51 7.00
CA ASN A 4 -8.29 6.32 7.71
C ASN A 4 -9.33 5.55 6.89
N ASP A 5 -10.19 6.22 6.16
CA ASP A 5 -11.18 5.58 5.31
C ASP A 5 -10.51 4.90 4.11
N TRP A 6 -9.55 5.57 3.50
CA TRP A 6 -8.78 5.01 2.39
C TRP A 6 -8.01 3.77 2.84
N LYS A 7 -7.33 3.87 3.98
CA LYS A 7 -6.56 2.77 4.55
C LYS A 7 -7.45 1.56 4.83
N LYS A 8 -8.60 1.79 5.47
CA LYS A 8 -9.52 0.71 5.81
C LYS A 8 -10.00 -0.02 4.56
N THR A 9 -10.42 0.73 3.55
CA THR A 9 -10.89 0.15 2.28
C THR A 9 -9.79 -0.69 1.64
N LEU A 10 -8.56 -0.16 1.62
CA LEU A 10 -7.43 -0.87 1.03
C LEU A 10 -7.10 -2.15 1.81
N LEU A 11 -7.09 -2.09 3.13
CA LEU A 11 -6.78 -3.26 3.95
C LEU A 11 -7.85 -4.33 3.86
N ASP A 12 -9.12 -3.94 3.74
CA ASP A 12 -10.21 -4.89 3.50
C ASP A 12 -9.99 -5.65 2.18
N ARG A 13 -9.56 -4.94 1.14
CA ARG A 13 -9.23 -5.57 -0.14
C ARG A 13 -8.01 -6.47 -0.03
N ALA A 14 -7.04 -6.09 0.79
CA ALA A 14 -5.84 -6.90 0.99
C ALA A 14 -6.19 -8.25 1.62
N VAL A 15 -7.12 -8.26 2.59
CA VAL A 15 -7.58 -9.51 3.20
C VAL A 15 -8.20 -10.43 2.14
N ILE A 16 -9.08 -9.89 1.30
CA ILE A 16 -9.71 -10.68 0.24
C ILE A 16 -8.66 -11.19 -0.75
N HIS A 17 -7.72 -10.32 -1.13
CA HIS A 17 -6.65 -10.67 -2.07
C HIS A 17 -5.79 -11.82 -1.53
N MET A 18 -5.47 -11.80 -0.24
CA MET A 18 -4.71 -12.87 0.40
C MET A 18 -5.51 -14.19 0.46
N GLN A 19 -6.82 -14.11 0.66
CA GLN A 19 -7.68 -15.30 0.66
C GLN A 19 -7.71 -15.98 -0.71
N GLU A 20 -7.69 -15.16 -1.76
CA GLU A 20 -7.68 -15.67 -3.14
C GLU A 20 -6.28 -16.12 -3.59
N ASN A 21 -5.24 -15.66 -2.91
CA ASN A 21 -3.85 -15.94 -3.25
C ASN A 21 -3.08 -16.33 -1.99
N PRO A 22 -3.21 -17.59 -1.52
CA PRO A 22 -2.73 -17.98 -0.20
C PRO A 22 -1.22 -17.90 0.00
N PHE A 23 -0.44 -17.74 -1.07
CA PHE A 23 1.02 -17.62 -0.97
C PHE A 23 1.49 -16.17 -0.88
N ILE A 24 0.56 -15.20 -0.98
CA ILE A 24 0.91 -13.78 -0.90
C ILE A 24 0.85 -13.33 0.55
N ARG A 25 1.89 -12.63 1.00
CA ARG A 25 1.96 -12.07 2.34
C ARG A 25 1.24 -10.72 2.41
N TYR A 26 0.92 -10.29 3.64
CA TYR A 26 0.18 -9.06 3.89
C TYR A 26 0.84 -7.84 3.24
N GLY A 27 2.13 -7.59 3.53
CA GLY A 27 2.85 -6.46 2.93
C GLY A 27 2.92 -6.53 1.42
N GLN A 28 3.11 -7.74 0.87
CA GLN A 28 3.13 -7.95 -0.57
C GLN A 28 1.77 -7.62 -1.20
N SER A 29 0.68 -8.04 -0.57
CA SER A 29 -0.67 -7.75 -1.04
C SER A 29 -0.92 -6.25 -1.09
N VAL A 30 -0.55 -5.54 -0.02
CA VAL A 30 -0.71 -4.08 0.05
C VAL A 30 0.08 -3.40 -1.07
N SER A 31 1.32 -3.80 -1.30
CA SER A 31 2.14 -3.24 -2.38
C SER A 31 1.51 -3.45 -3.74
N ILE A 32 1.04 -4.67 -4.01
CA ILE A 32 0.41 -4.99 -5.30
C ILE A 32 -0.84 -4.14 -5.51
N LEU A 33 -1.67 -3.98 -4.48
CA LEU A 33 -2.91 -3.22 -4.60
C LEU A 33 -2.69 -1.72 -4.77
N THR A 34 -1.59 -1.18 -4.22
CA THR A 34 -1.30 0.24 -4.37
C THR A 34 -0.63 0.58 -5.70
N TYR A 35 -0.01 -0.39 -6.35
CA TYR A 35 0.68 -0.15 -7.62
C TYR A 35 -0.19 0.57 -8.66
N PRO A 36 -1.41 0.08 -8.97
CA PRO A 36 -2.25 0.74 -9.98
C PRO A 36 -2.87 2.05 -9.50
N MET A 37 -2.87 2.34 -8.21
CA MET A 37 -3.44 3.58 -7.70
C MET A 37 -2.61 4.78 -8.07
N ASP A 38 -1.29 4.67 -7.96
CA ASP A 38 -0.35 5.70 -8.35
C ASP A 38 1.02 5.07 -8.54
N THR A 39 1.32 4.71 -9.78
CA THR A 39 2.56 4.01 -10.14
C THR A 39 3.79 4.84 -9.82
N ASN A 40 3.72 6.16 -9.98
CA ASN A 40 4.85 7.04 -9.68
C ASN A 40 5.19 7.02 -8.18
N VAL A 41 4.16 7.11 -7.33
CA VAL A 41 4.36 7.04 -5.88
C VAL A 41 4.88 5.67 -5.49
N TYR A 42 4.31 4.61 -6.06
CA TYR A 42 4.79 3.25 -5.81
C TYR A 42 6.30 3.16 -6.10
N ASN A 43 6.72 3.64 -7.26
CA ASN A 43 8.12 3.57 -7.65
C ASN A 43 9.04 4.40 -6.74
N GLN A 44 8.53 5.47 -6.15
CA GLN A 44 9.31 6.26 -5.21
C GLN A 44 9.54 5.55 -3.87
N LEU A 45 8.62 4.68 -3.48
CA LEU A 45 8.66 4.04 -2.16
C LEU A 45 9.26 2.64 -2.18
N ILE A 46 9.18 1.94 -3.31
CA ILE A 46 9.72 0.58 -3.39
C ILE A 46 11.25 0.61 -3.24
N GLY A 47 11.79 -0.29 -2.42
CA GLY A 47 13.23 -0.32 -2.15
C GLY A 47 13.70 0.69 -1.12
N THR A 48 12.81 1.51 -0.55
CA THR A 48 13.17 2.49 0.48
C THR A 48 12.83 1.94 1.87
N GLN A 49 13.09 2.75 2.90
CA GLN A 49 12.72 2.38 4.28
C GLN A 49 11.22 2.22 4.50
N TYR A 50 10.39 2.71 3.57
CA TYR A 50 8.93 2.59 3.65
C TYR A 50 8.40 1.33 2.98
N ASP A 51 9.22 0.65 2.17
CA ASP A 51 8.81 -0.52 1.41
C ASP A 51 8.29 -1.63 2.34
N CYS A 52 7.07 -2.10 2.10
CA CYS A 52 6.46 -3.16 2.90
C CYS A 52 6.36 -4.49 2.17
N PHE A 53 6.88 -4.59 0.93
CA PHE A 53 6.70 -5.78 0.11
C PHE A 53 7.16 -7.06 0.83
N TYR A 54 8.33 -7.00 1.47
CA TYR A 54 8.90 -8.13 2.21
C TYR A 54 8.79 -7.97 3.73
N ILE A 55 8.28 -6.82 4.22
CA ILE A 55 8.27 -6.49 5.65
C ILE A 55 6.86 -6.05 6.05
N ASN A 56 6.07 -6.99 6.60
CA ASN A 56 4.68 -6.71 6.98
C ASN A 56 4.56 -5.56 7.97
N ASP A 57 5.55 -5.41 8.86
CA ASP A 57 5.54 -4.35 9.88
C ASP A 57 5.64 -2.95 9.30
N ASN A 58 6.08 -2.82 8.04
CA ASN A 58 6.19 -1.52 7.39
C ASN A 58 4.90 -1.05 6.72
N VAL A 59 3.82 -1.86 6.75
CA VAL A 59 2.58 -1.51 6.05
C VAL A 59 2.04 -0.15 6.49
N ASP A 60 1.99 0.12 7.79
CA ASP A 60 1.47 1.39 8.28
C ASP A 60 2.30 2.58 7.78
N LYS A 61 3.62 2.48 7.87
CA LYS A 61 4.52 3.54 7.39
C LYS A 61 4.39 3.73 5.89
N TYR A 62 4.31 2.63 5.15
CA TYR A 62 4.17 2.65 3.70
C TYR A 62 2.87 3.37 3.30
N LEU A 63 1.75 3.00 3.91
CA LEU A 63 0.46 3.58 3.58
C LEU A 63 0.38 5.06 3.92
N GLU A 64 0.92 5.47 5.07
CA GLU A 64 0.96 6.87 5.45
C GLU A 64 1.74 7.70 4.42
N LYS A 65 2.92 7.22 4.04
CA LYS A 65 3.75 7.92 3.07
C LYS A 65 3.13 7.90 1.68
N PHE A 66 2.56 6.76 1.29
CA PHE A 66 1.90 6.63 -0.01
C PHE A 66 0.76 7.64 -0.13
N PHE A 67 -0.10 7.72 0.88
CA PHE A 67 -1.23 8.63 0.86
C PHE A 67 -0.77 10.09 0.82
N GLU A 68 0.25 10.42 1.60
CA GLU A 68 0.84 11.76 1.61
C GLU A 68 1.32 12.17 0.22
N LEU A 69 2.12 11.31 -0.42
CA LEU A 69 2.69 11.61 -1.73
C LEU A 69 1.62 11.62 -2.83
N MET A 70 0.65 10.71 -2.75
CA MET A 70 -0.46 10.66 -3.70
C MET A 70 -1.28 11.95 -3.61
N SER A 71 -1.55 12.43 -2.42
CA SER A 71 -2.30 13.68 -2.21
C SER A 71 -1.57 14.89 -2.77
N LYS A 72 -0.25 14.91 -2.65
CA LYS A 72 0.57 16.00 -3.20
C LYS A 72 0.60 15.99 -4.72
N SER A 73 0.56 14.82 -5.33
CA SER A 73 0.64 14.70 -6.80
C SER A 73 -0.66 15.05 -7.49
N GLU A 74 -1.76 15.17 -6.76
CA GLU A 74 -3.07 15.53 -7.31
C GLU A 74 -3.25 17.03 -7.58
N LYS A 75 -2.25 17.83 -7.29
CA LYS A 75 -2.35 19.28 -7.48
C LYS A 75 -2.07 19.69 -8.92
#